data_76e547904e46847403bd51b5545dd210
#
_entry.id   76e547904e46847403bd51b5545dd210
#
_cell.length_a   1.000
_cell.length_b   1.000
_cell.length_c   1.000
_cell.angle_alpha   90.00
_cell.angle_beta   90.00
_cell.angle_gamma   90.00
#
_symmetry.space_group_name_H-M   'P 1'
#
loop_
_entity.id
_entity.type
_entity.pdbx_description
1 polymer ?
#
loop_
_entity_poly.entity_id
_entity_poly.type
_entity_poly.pdbx_seq_one_letter_code
_entity_poly.pdbx_strand_id
1 'polypeptide(L)'
;VGEVHFAPGTVARVRTIDYFDGSGNLTLREQYDIRGFKTADEFFGQDGQMHYQALYRPDQTKYMERYYVKSTENTPINSLNRLINYQGHDYYFDTIDDLFTFFLDQLNNSTAEDNTFIADRPAMANNPVMDMMTPAKKLLWLPINHVAEGNDPVAGVLSGVYQQALNRDNIGRLDGLIVMTAQQKADLKKRFKRQIKIYQVSGGIAATGEPVPMAQRQSNRIIHVGRLGFDKQIDQVIQVFQGIHDQIPTATLTLYGYGEGADVAKFEEQVKNAGLEGLVTFAGYLPDTSSVYENAQLYLDCARIDGQPLSLVEALGHGVPALAYDYPYGPSDLITNGKNGYLIAPNTPTKMIQTAVKLLKNPARLQKMSAQAYELSRAVDAQHVWKQWQTIIKG
;
A
#
# COMPACT_ATOMS: atom_id res chain seq x y z
N VAL A 1 -15.49 17.63 -32.76
CA VAL A 1 -15.49 16.17 -32.84
C VAL A 1 -15.36 15.66 -31.41
N GLY A 2 -16.14 14.64 -31.03
CA GLY A 2 -16.07 14.04 -29.70
C GLY A 2 -15.62 12.58 -29.76
N GLU A 3 -14.87 12.14 -28.76
CA GLU A 3 -14.49 10.76 -28.56
C GLU A 3 -15.12 10.22 -27.27
N VAL A 4 -15.72 9.01 -27.33
CA VAL A 4 -16.35 8.37 -26.19
C VAL A 4 -15.49 7.24 -25.70
N HIS A 5 -15.10 7.28 -24.42
CA HIS A 5 -14.32 6.26 -23.76
C HIS A 5 -15.20 5.47 -22.79
N PHE A 6 -15.13 4.14 -22.86
CA PHE A 6 -15.89 3.25 -22.00
C PHE A 6 -15.08 2.80 -20.79
N ALA A 7 -15.78 2.56 -19.68
CA ALA A 7 -15.16 2.04 -18.47
C ALA A 7 -14.67 0.60 -18.67
N PRO A 8 -13.41 0.28 -18.39
CA PRO A 8 -12.87 -1.08 -18.53
C PRO A 8 -13.68 -2.09 -17.71
N GLY A 9 -13.88 -3.29 -18.27
CA GLY A 9 -14.62 -4.37 -17.60
C GLY A 9 -16.13 -4.18 -17.54
N THR A 10 -16.69 -3.19 -18.23
CA THR A 10 -18.15 -2.94 -18.29
C THR A 10 -18.69 -3.11 -19.70
N VAL A 11 -20.00 -3.37 -19.81
CA VAL A 11 -20.69 -3.42 -21.11
C VAL A 11 -21.21 -2.02 -21.44
N ALA A 12 -20.50 -1.30 -22.30
CA ALA A 12 -20.89 0.01 -22.86
C ALA A 12 -21.23 1.11 -21.81
N ARG A 13 -20.59 1.09 -20.64
CA ARG A 13 -20.69 2.19 -19.68
C ARG A 13 -19.72 3.29 -20.05
N VAL A 14 -20.24 4.48 -20.33
CA VAL A 14 -19.42 5.65 -20.64
C VAL A 14 -18.61 6.03 -19.40
N ARG A 15 -17.31 6.26 -19.57
CA ARG A 15 -16.41 6.80 -18.56
C ARG A 15 -16.14 8.29 -18.79
N THR A 16 -15.75 8.64 -20.03
CA THR A 16 -15.52 10.04 -20.41
C THR A 16 -15.99 10.30 -21.82
N ILE A 17 -16.33 11.56 -22.11
CA ILE A 17 -16.53 12.06 -23.45
C ILE A 17 -15.58 13.25 -23.62
N ASP A 18 -14.68 13.14 -24.59
CA ASP A 18 -13.68 14.15 -24.90
C ASP A 18 -14.13 14.97 -26.12
N TYR A 19 -14.10 16.30 -26.01
CA TYR A 19 -14.45 17.22 -27.07
C TYR A 19 -13.22 18.01 -27.53
N PHE A 20 -13.00 18.07 -28.83
CA PHE A 20 -11.83 18.68 -29.44
C PHE A 20 -12.21 19.91 -30.26
N ASP A 21 -11.34 20.91 -30.28
CA ASP A 21 -11.44 22.07 -31.17
C ASP A 21 -11.16 21.72 -32.63
N GLY A 22 -11.22 22.73 -33.52
CA GLY A 22 -10.94 22.55 -34.95
C GLY A 22 -9.49 22.18 -35.29
N SER A 23 -8.56 22.35 -34.34
CA SER A 23 -7.15 22.00 -34.46
C SER A 23 -6.80 20.65 -33.81
N GLY A 24 -7.80 19.96 -33.22
CA GLY A 24 -7.61 18.66 -32.59
C GLY A 24 -7.14 18.74 -31.12
N ASN A 25 -7.17 19.91 -30.49
CA ASN A 25 -6.83 20.04 -29.06
C ASN A 25 -8.04 19.69 -28.21
N LEU A 26 -7.83 18.93 -27.13
CA LEU A 26 -8.84 18.67 -26.13
C LEU A 26 -9.24 19.96 -25.43
N THR A 27 -10.54 20.30 -25.45
CA THR A 27 -11.08 21.53 -24.84
C THR A 27 -11.99 21.26 -23.66
N LEU A 28 -12.75 20.15 -23.71
CA LEU A 28 -13.68 19.75 -22.66
C LEU A 28 -13.64 18.23 -22.54
N ARG A 29 -13.59 17.75 -21.30
CA ARG A 29 -13.87 16.35 -20.96
C ARG A 29 -15.02 16.27 -19.99
N GLU A 30 -16.05 15.54 -20.35
CA GLU A 30 -17.12 15.15 -19.42
C GLU A 30 -16.75 13.84 -18.75
N GLN A 31 -16.89 13.74 -17.43
CA GLN A 31 -16.70 12.50 -16.67
C GLN A 31 -18.05 11.94 -16.20
N TYR A 32 -18.19 10.64 -16.27
CA TYR A 32 -19.42 9.92 -15.91
C TYR A 32 -19.16 8.85 -14.84
N ASP A 33 -20.09 8.74 -13.89
CA ASP A 33 -20.15 7.63 -12.94
C ASP A 33 -20.63 6.36 -13.68
N ILE A 34 -20.23 5.19 -13.19
CA ILE A 34 -20.64 3.90 -13.76
C ILE A 34 -22.18 3.73 -13.76
N ARG A 35 -22.89 4.45 -12.92
CA ARG A 35 -24.36 4.49 -12.87
C ARG A 35 -24.99 5.35 -13.99
N GLY A 36 -24.21 6.07 -14.77
CA GLY A 36 -24.60 6.76 -15.99
C GLY A 36 -24.94 8.25 -15.85
N PHE A 37 -24.67 8.89 -14.71
CA PHE A 37 -24.80 10.35 -14.56
C PHE A 37 -23.44 11.05 -14.66
N LYS A 38 -23.46 12.28 -15.18
CA LYS A 38 -22.26 13.11 -15.28
C LYS A 38 -21.80 13.56 -13.89
N THR A 39 -20.51 13.42 -13.62
CA THR A 39 -19.89 13.79 -12.34
C THR A 39 -19.03 15.05 -12.43
N ALA A 40 -18.43 15.30 -13.59
CA ALA A 40 -17.59 16.48 -13.77
C ALA A 40 -17.53 16.93 -15.23
N ASP A 41 -17.26 18.24 -15.40
CA ASP A 41 -16.74 18.85 -16.62
C ASP A 41 -15.34 19.37 -16.34
N GLU A 42 -14.37 19.02 -17.19
CA GLU A 42 -12.98 19.45 -17.13
C GLU A 42 -12.67 20.29 -18.36
N PHE A 43 -12.24 21.53 -18.16
CA PHE A 43 -11.92 22.46 -19.24
C PHE A 43 -10.40 22.62 -19.40
N PHE A 44 -9.94 22.48 -20.62
CA PHE A 44 -8.53 22.51 -20.98
C PHE A 44 -8.21 23.76 -21.80
N GLY A 45 -7.04 24.34 -21.54
CA GLY A 45 -6.51 25.44 -22.33
C GLY A 45 -5.77 24.98 -23.59
N GLN A 46 -5.34 25.93 -24.41
CA GLN A 46 -4.52 25.64 -25.61
C GLN A 46 -3.16 24.99 -25.28
N ASP A 47 -2.71 25.09 -24.03
CA ASP A 47 -1.51 24.43 -23.51
C ASP A 47 -1.75 22.96 -23.12
N GLY A 48 -2.96 22.44 -23.32
CA GLY A 48 -3.37 21.09 -22.97
C GLY A 48 -3.56 20.85 -21.46
N GLN A 49 -3.48 21.90 -20.63
CA GLN A 49 -3.63 21.79 -19.18
C GLN A 49 -5.08 22.08 -18.76
N MET A 50 -5.52 21.38 -17.70
CA MET A 50 -6.82 21.66 -17.09
C MET A 50 -6.75 22.97 -16.30
N HIS A 51 -7.67 23.91 -16.57
CA HIS A 51 -7.77 25.19 -15.90
C HIS A 51 -8.98 25.31 -14.97
N TYR A 52 -10.03 24.54 -15.26
CA TYR A 52 -11.27 24.57 -14.49
C TYR A 52 -11.93 23.22 -14.50
N GLN A 53 -12.52 22.86 -13.36
CA GLN A 53 -13.35 21.66 -13.20
C GLN A 53 -14.64 22.03 -12.47
N ALA A 54 -15.79 21.64 -13.03
CA ALA A 54 -17.08 21.71 -12.36
C ALA A 54 -17.52 20.32 -11.95
N LEU A 55 -18.00 20.15 -10.70
CA LEU A 55 -18.48 18.86 -10.19
C LEU A 55 -19.98 18.92 -9.94
N TYR A 56 -20.66 17.82 -10.27
CA TYR A 56 -22.13 17.70 -10.29
C TYR A 56 -22.65 16.60 -9.38
N ARG A 57 -23.81 16.85 -8.77
CA ARG A 57 -24.62 15.83 -8.12
C ARG A 57 -25.31 14.94 -9.16
N PRO A 58 -25.88 13.79 -8.77
CA PRO A 58 -26.65 12.94 -9.70
C PRO A 58 -27.80 13.67 -10.40
N ASP A 59 -28.41 14.67 -9.76
CA ASP A 59 -29.48 15.53 -10.32
C ASP A 59 -28.95 16.63 -11.27
N GLN A 60 -27.65 16.61 -11.59
CA GLN A 60 -26.93 17.56 -12.44
C GLN A 60 -26.81 18.98 -11.84
N THR A 61 -27.11 19.16 -10.57
CA THR A 61 -26.82 20.44 -9.90
C THR A 61 -25.31 20.52 -9.60
N LYS A 62 -24.71 21.65 -9.99
CA LYS A 62 -23.32 21.92 -9.69
C LYS A 62 -23.17 22.21 -8.20
N TYR A 63 -22.23 21.50 -7.54
CA TYR A 63 -21.98 21.68 -6.12
C TYR A 63 -20.56 22.13 -5.77
N MET A 64 -19.61 21.99 -6.70
CA MET A 64 -18.22 22.40 -6.48
C MET A 64 -17.57 22.87 -7.78
N GLU A 65 -16.68 23.83 -7.66
CA GLU A 65 -15.80 24.32 -8.72
C GLU A 65 -14.35 24.28 -8.24
N ARG A 66 -13.47 23.89 -9.14
CA ARG A 66 -12.02 23.87 -8.91
C ARG A 66 -11.34 24.68 -10.00
N TYR A 67 -10.41 25.53 -9.58
CA TYR A 67 -9.63 26.36 -10.46
C TYR A 67 -8.16 25.96 -10.38
N TYR A 68 -7.49 26.00 -11.51
CA TYR A 68 -6.10 25.58 -11.62
C TYR A 68 -5.30 26.67 -12.31
N VAL A 69 -4.07 26.87 -11.82
CA VAL A 69 -3.07 27.75 -12.43
C VAL A 69 -1.89 26.90 -12.89
N LYS A 70 -1.15 27.44 -13.83
CA LYS A 70 0.02 26.77 -14.38
C LYS A 70 1.22 26.94 -13.42
N SER A 71 1.89 25.83 -13.10
CA SER A 71 3.16 25.86 -12.39
C SER A 71 4.33 26.29 -13.28
N THR A 72 5.49 26.55 -12.69
CA THR A 72 6.75 26.76 -13.42
C THR A 72 7.18 25.55 -14.25
N GLU A 73 6.71 24.36 -13.88
CA GLU A 73 7.00 23.07 -14.56
C GLU A 73 5.93 22.71 -15.59
N ASN A 74 5.04 23.62 -15.93
CA ASN A 74 3.94 23.43 -16.88
C ASN A 74 2.92 22.36 -16.45
N THR A 75 2.73 22.17 -15.14
CA THR A 75 1.71 21.29 -14.57
C THR A 75 0.57 22.09 -13.92
N PRO A 76 -0.70 21.65 -13.94
CA PRO A 76 -1.78 22.36 -13.28
C PRO A 76 -1.65 22.24 -11.75
N ILE A 77 -1.68 23.39 -11.07
CA ILE A 77 -1.77 23.47 -9.60
C ILE A 77 -3.15 23.96 -9.23
N ASN A 78 -3.85 23.23 -8.36
CA ASN A 78 -5.13 23.67 -7.80
C ASN A 78 -4.90 24.96 -6.98
N SER A 79 -5.62 26.03 -7.31
CA SER A 79 -5.43 27.35 -6.73
C SER A 79 -6.64 27.87 -5.97
N LEU A 80 -7.83 27.30 -6.24
CA LEU A 80 -9.07 27.68 -5.56
C LEU A 80 -10.08 26.56 -5.69
N ASN A 81 -10.80 26.30 -4.59
CA ASN A 81 -11.94 25.39 -4.55
C ASN A 81 -13.15 26.16 -4.01
N ARG A 82 -14.26 26.17 -4.75
CA ARG A 82 -15.51 26.76 -4.31
C ARG A 82 -16.54 25.68 -4.07
N LEU A 83 -17.02 25.55 -2.85
CA LEU A 83 -18.16 24.72 -2.48
C LEU A 83 -19.43 25.58 -2.58
N ILE A 84 -20.37 25.20 -3.45
CA ILE A 84 -21.52 26.00 -3.83
C ILE A 84 -22.73 25.64 -2.99
N ASN A 85 -23.36 26.63 -2.40
CA ASN A 85 -24.63 26.55 -1.68
C ASN A 85 -24.65 25.43 -0.62
N TYR A 86 -23.55 25.28 0.12
CA TYR A 86 -23.52 24.36 1.25
C TYR A 86 -24.20 25.03 2.45
N GLN A 87 -25.33 24.47 2.92
CA GLN A 87 -26.15 25.06 3.98
C GLN A 87 -26.56 26.53 3.71
N GLY A 88 -26.78 26.87 2.43
CA GLY A 88 -27.19 28.21 2.02
C GLY A 88 -26.05 29.20 1.77
N HIS A 89 -24.82 28.78 1.88
CA HIS A 89 -23.62 29.62 1.71
C HIS A 89 -22.62 29.03 0.71
N ASP A 90 -21.84 29.90 0.07
CA ASP A 90 -20.68 29.51 -0.72
C ASP A 90 -19.42 29.60 0.17
N TYR A 91 -18.56 28.57 0.08
CA TYR A 91 -17.29 28.53 0.78
C TYR A 91 -16.16 28.46 -0.23
N TYR A 92 -15.03 29.09 0.11
CA TYR A 92 -13.84 29.19 -0.74
C TYR A 92 -12.63 28.69 0.03
N PHE A 93 -11.79 27.86 -0.63
CA PHE A 93 -10.62 27.25 -0.05
C PHE A 93 -9.44 27.36 -1.02
N ASP A 94 -8.29 27.76 -0.51
CA ASP A 94 -7.08 27.91 -1.32
C ASP A 94 -6.52 26.56 -1.77
N THR A 95 -6.68 25.52 -0.93
CA THR A 95 -6.18 24.18 -1.21
C THR A 95 -7.29 23.12 -1.05
N ILE A 96 -7.04 21.94 -1.62
CA ILE A 96 -7.91 20.77 -1.41
C ILE A 96 -7.82 20.27 0.04
N ASP A 97 -6.68 20.48 0.71
CA ASP A 97 -6.49 20.10 2.11
C ASP A 97 -7.38 20.95 3.02
N ASP A 98 -7.51 22.26 2.76
CA ASP A 98 -8.42 23.15 3.51
C ASP A 98 -9.89 22.73 3.35
N LEU A 99 -10.29 22.42 2.11
CA LEU A 99 -11.63 21.89 1.84
C LEU A 99 -11.86 20.56 2.58
N PHE A 100 -10.87 19.68 2.59
CA PHE A 100 -10.99 18.40 3.29
C PHE A 100 -11.02 18.59 4.81
N THR A 101 -10.20 19.50 5.36
CA THR A 101 -10.27 19.89 6.78
C THR A 101 -11.67 20.41 7.14
N PHE A 102 -12.23 21.30 6.33
CA PHE A 102 -13.60 21.79 6.51
C PHE A 102 -14.62 20.64 6.52
N PHE A 103 -14.52 19.71 5.57
CA PHE A 103 -15.39 18.53 5.53
C PHE A 103 -15.29 17.71 6.82
N LEU A 104 -14.08 17.45 7.32
CA LEU A 104 -13.86 16.71 8.57
C LEU A 104 -14.47 17.44 9.76
N ASP A 105 -14.33 18.76 9.85
CA ASP A 105 -14.92 19.58 10.90
C ASP A 105 -16.46 19.56 10.84
N GLN A 106 -17.05 19.64 9.65
CA GLN A 106 -18.52 19.51 9.49
C GLN A 106 -18.99 18.11 9.89
N LEU A 107 -18.26 17.07 9.50
CA LEU A 107 -18.56 15.69 9.89
C LEU A 107 -18.51 15.52 11.41
N ASN A 108 -17.47 16.04 12.05
CA ASN A 108 -17.33 16.00 13.50
C ASN A 108 -18.48 16.73 14.24
N ASN A 109 -18.86 17.91 13.75
CA ASN A 109 -19.96 18.69 14.30
C ASN A 109 -21.34 18.05 14.05
N SER A 110 -21.47 17.14 13.11
CA SER A 110 -22.74 16.45 12.81
C SER A 110 -23.09 15.35 13.82
N THR A 111 -22.17 14.99 14.69
CA THR A 111 -22.34 13.98 15.75
C THR A 111 -22.19 14.63 17.12
N ALA A 112 -22.90 14.11 18.11
CA ALA A 112 -22.81 14.59 19.51
C ALA A 112 -21.78 13.81 20.34
N GLU A 113 -20.97 12.95 19.70
CA GLU A 113 -20.03 12.03 20.36
C GLU A 113 -18.60 12.49 20.21
N ASP A 114 -17.72 11.99 21.09
CA ASP A 114 -16.28 12.17 20.99
C ASP A 114 -15.73 11.31 19.83
N ASN A 115 -15.45 11.92 18.71
CA ASN A 115 -14.98 11.23 17.53
C ASN A 115 -13.46 11.02 17.54
N THR A 116 -13.04 9.93 16.92
CA THR A 116 -11.63 9.64 16.60
C THR A 116 -11.44 9.64 15.10
N PHE A 117 -10.57 10.50 14.59
CA PHE A 117 -10.16 10.55 13.19
C PHE A 117 -8.80 9.89 13.02
N ILE A 118 -8.71 8.98 12.07
CA ILE A 118 -7.48 8.24 11.75
C ILE A 118 -7.11 8.51 10.29
N ALA A 119 -5.99 9.21 10.07
CA ALA A 119 -5.44 9.39 8.74
C ALA A 119 -4.63 8.16 8.33
N ASP A 120 -5.12 7.36 7.40
CA ASP A 120 -4.45 6.15 6.87
C ASP A 120 -3.79 6.35 5.51
N ARG A 121 -4.04 7.49 4.85
CA ARG A 121 -3.45 7.91 3.58
C ARG A 121 -2.56 9.14 3.80
N PRO A 122 -1.27 8.95 4.11
CA PRO A 122 -0.40 10.04 4.56
C PRO A 122 -0.39 11.27 3.65
N ALA A 123 -0.28 11.07 2.34
CA ALA A 123 -0.22 12.16 1.37
C ALA A 123 -1.52 12.97 1.24
N MET A 124 -2.66 12.40 1.62
CA MET A 124 -3.97 13.03 1.44
C MET A 124 -4.63 13.47 2.74
N ALA A 125 -4.40 12.75 3.84
CA ALA A 125 -5.19 12.89 5.06
C ALA A 125 -4.41 13.41 6.26
N ASN A 126 -3.06 13.33 6.26
CA ASN A 126 -2.27 13.75 7.43
C ASN A 126 -2.51 15.22 7.80
N ASN A 127 -2.37 16.13 6.83
CA ASN A 127 -2.56 17.55 7.07
C ASN A 127 -4.03 17.87 7.40
N PRO A 128 -5.03 17.43 6.60
CA PRO A 128 -6.43 17.69 6.93
C PRO A 128 -6.85 17.22 8.32
N VAL A 129 -6.47 16.02 8.75
CA VAL A 129 -6.79 15.53 10.09
C VAL A 129 -6.05 16.34 11.17
N MET A 130 -4.78 16.63 10.98
CA MET A 130 -4.00 17.43 11.92
C MET A 130 -4.59 18.84 12.06
N ASP A 131 -5.04 19.45 10.97
CA ASP A 131 -5.47 20.85 10.90
C ASP A 131 -6.94 21.06 11.30
N MET A 132 -7.71 20.00 11.57
CA MET A 132 -9.07 20.12 12.11
C MET A 132 -9.14 21.10 13.28
N MET A 133 -10.13 21.99 13.24
CA MET A 133 -10.39 23.01 14.26
C MET A 133 -11.34 22.52 15.35
N THR A 134 -12.18 21.55 15.06
CA THR A 134 -13.12 20.97 16.03
C THR A 134 -12.42 19.98 16.97
N PRO A 135 -12.83 19.90 18.26
CA PRO A 135 -12.26 18.95 19.20
C PRO A 135 -12.54 17.51 18.75
N ALA A 136 -11.49 16.74 18.52
CA ALA A 136 -11.54 15.33 18.16
C ALA A 136 -10.23 14.65 18.49
N LYS A 137 -10.23 13.34 18.70
CA LYS A 137 -9.01 12.54 18.82
C LYS A 137 -8.39 12.35 17.44
N LYS A 138 -7.17 12.83 17.24
CA LYS A 138 -6.47 12.86 15.94
C LYS A 138 -5.31 11.89 15.93
N LEU A 139 -5.38 10.86 15.10
CA LEU A 139 -4.37 9.82 15.00
C LEU A 139 -3.85 9.72 13.55
N LEU A 140 -2.55 9.51 13.39
CA LEU A 140 -1.98 9.18 12.10
C LEU A 140 -1.56 7.71 12.08
N TRP A 141 -2.01 6.98 11.07
CA TRP A 141 -1.53 5.66 10.73
C TRP A 141 -0.31 5.77 9.81
N LEU A 142 0.76 5.08 10.13
CA LEU A 142 1.99 5.06 9.35
C LEU A 142 2.10 3.72 8.59
N PRO A 143 1.49 3.60 7.40
CA PRO A 143 1.48 2.35 6.63
C PRO A 143 2.81 2.05 5.93
N ILE A 144 3.75 2.99 5.93
CA ILE A 144 5.08 2.87 5.33
C ILE A 144 6.16 3.31 6.31
N ASN A 145 7.41 3.13 5.96
CA ASN A 145 8.54 3.64 6.73
C ASN A 145 8.44 5.17 6.89
N HIS A 146 8.67 5.64 8.12
CA HIS A 146 8.56 7.06 8.45
C HIS A 146 9.78 7.89 8.06
N VAL A 147 10.90 7.27 7.69
CA VAL A 147 12.09 7.95 7.18
C VAL A 147 12.30 7.65 5.70
N ALA A 148 13.01 8.54 5.01
CA ALA A 148 13.45 8.29 3.65
C ALA A 148 14.38 7.08 3.58
N GLU A 149 14.37 6.37 2.45
CA GLU A 149 15.17 5.15 2.25
C GLU A 149 16.64 5.39 2.57
N GLY A 150 17.26 4.45 3.28
CA GLY A 150 18.68 4.52 3.68
C GLY A 150 18.98 5.45 4.86
N ASN A 151 17.98 6.12 5.42
CA ASN A 151 18.19 7.00 6.56
C ASN A 151 18.04 6.27 7.92
N ASP A 152 18.74 6.79 8.92
CA ASP A 152 18.60 6.32 10.31
C ASP A 152 17.17 6.55 10.81
N PRO A 153 16.49 5.55 11.36
CA PRO A 153 15.08 5.68 11.75
C PRO A 153 14.85 6.64 12.93
N VAL A 154 15.87 6.92 13.74
CA VAL A 154 15.76 7.79 14.91
C VAL A 154 16.11 9.23 14.59
N ALA A 155 17.20 9.45 13.85
CA ALA A 155 17.77 10.79 13.59
C ALA A 155 17.68 11.24 12.13
N GLY A 156 17.39 10.33 11.20
CA GLY A 156 17.41 10.60 9.77
C GLY A 156 16.25 11.48 9.29
N VAL A 157 16.27 11.81 8.01
CA VAL A 157 15.25 12.65 7.36
C VAL A 157 13.93 11.89 7.28
N LEU A 158 12.83 12.53 7.67
CA LEU A 158 11.48 11.98 7.52
C LEU A 158 11.15 11.81 6.03
N SER A 159 10.40 10.78 5.70
CA SER A 159 9.80 10.64 4.37
C SER A 159 8.91 11.85 4.06
N GLY A 160 8.91 12.31 2.79
CA GLY A 160 8.24 13.53 2.38
C GLY A 160 6.79 13.65 2.86
N VAL A 161 6.04 12.55 2.82
CA VAL A 161 4.63 12.52 3.25
C VAL A 161 4.42 12.70 4.76
N TYR A 162 5.49 12.63 5.55
CA TYR A 162 5.43 12.80 7.01
C TYR A 162 6.13 14.08 7.50
N GLN A 163 6.89 14.78 6.66
CA GLN A 163 7.72 15.91 7.07
C GLN A 163 6.91 17.01 7.79
N GLN A 164 5.73 17.33 7.28
CA GLN A 164 4.89 18.37 7.88
C GLN A 164 4.26 17.88 9.18
N ALA A 165 3.60 16.73 9.19
CA ALA A 165 2.85 16.26 10.35
C ALA A 165 3.75 15.82 11.53
N LEU A 166 4.92 15.23 11.23
CA LEU A 166 5.82 14.69 12.24
C LEU A 166 6.98 15.62 12.61
N ASN A 167 6.99 16.88 12.16
CA ASN A 167 7.97 17.84 12.64
C ASN A 167 7.71 18.24 14.10
N ARG A 168 8.68 18.88 14.73
CA ARG A 168 8.63 19.24 16.16
C ARG A 168 7.52 20.23 16.50
N ASP A 169 7.17 21.10 15.56
CA ASP A 169 6.19 22.16 15.79
C ASP A 169 4.75 21.64 15.68
N ASN A 170 4.54 20.59 14.86
CA ASN A 170 3.22 20.05 14.56
C ASN A 170 2.88 18.76 15.32
N ILE A 171 3.88 17.99 15.77
CA ILE A 171 3.64 16.68 16.42
C ILE A 171 2.72 16.77 17.64
N GLY A 172 2.75 17.91 18.35
CA GLY A 172 1.89 18.18 19.51
C GLY A 172 0.42 18.45 19.19
N ARG A 173 0.06 18.56 17.90
CA ARG A 173 -1.33 18.73 17.43
C ARG A 173 -2.06 17.40 17.25
N LEU A 174 -1.34 16.29 17.44
CA LEU A 174 -1.82 14.92 17.29
C LEU A 174 -1.90 14.22 18.64
N ASP A 175 -2.90 13.35 18.81
CA ASP A 175 -3.09 12.54 20.03
C ASP A 175 -2.29 11.23 19.97
N GLY A 176 -1.86 10.80 18.79
CA GLY A 176 -1.03 9.60 18.67
C GLY A 176 -0.70 9.19 17.25
N LEU A 177 0.26 8.27 17.18
CA LEU A 177 0.66 7.57 15.97
C LEU A 177 0.28 6.10 16.07
N ILE A 178 -0.16 5.51 14.97
CA ILE A 178 -0.40 4.08 14.85
C ILE A 178 0.64 3.51 13.89
N VAL A 179 1.36 2.50 14.33
CA VAL A 179 2.36 1.77 13.54
C VAL A 179 2.06 0.29 13.52
N MET A 180 2.55 -0.42 12.54
CA MET A 180 2.21 -1.84 12.37
C MET A 180 3.20 -2.77 13.07
N THR A 181 4.41 -2.32 13.40
CA THR A 181 5.50 -3.16 13.91
C THR A 181 6.07 -2.68 15.24
N ALA A 182 6.56 -3.61 16.05
CA ALA A 182 7.20 -3.29 17.32
C ALA A 182 8.52 -2.53 17.10
N GLN A 183 9.25 -2.87 16.04
CA GLN A 183 10.48 -2.20 15.69
C GLN A 183 10.24 -0.72 15.36
N GLN A 184 9.28 -0.40 14.46
CA GLN A 184 8.94 0.99 14.13
C GLN A 184 8.48 1.76 15.36
N LYS A 185 7.66 1.13 16.22
CA LYS A 185 7.25 1.71 17.50
C LYS A 185 8.43 2.06 18.41
N ALA A 186 9.43 1.16 18.50
CA ALA A 186 10.62 1.39 19.32
C ALA A 186 11.45 2.56 18.78
N ASP A 187 11.63 2.65 17.46
CA ASP A 187 12.40 3.72 16.83
C ASP A 187 11.72 5.08 16.94
N LEU A 188 10.41 5.15 16.74
CA LEU A 188 9.63 6.37 16.94
C LEU A 188 9.59 6.81 18.40
N LYS A 189 9.57 5.87 19.38
CA LYS A 189 9.70 6.20 20.79
C LYS A 189 11.06 6.85 21.12
N LYS A 190 12.15 6.38 20.49
CA LYS A 190 13.46 7.01 20.63
C LYS A 190 13.48 8.40 19.98
N ARG A 191 12.88 8.53 18.79
CA ARG A 191 12.82 9.77 18.01
C ARG A 191 12.04 10.86 18.73
N PHE A 192 10.80 10.57 19.16
CA PHE A 192 9.86 11.54 19.75
C PHE A 192 9.84 11.49 21.27
N LYS A 193 10.52 10.53 21.90
CA LYS A 193 10.53 10.36 23.37
C LYS A 193 9.09 10.24 23.91
N ARG A 194 8.65 11.20 24.75
CA ARG A 194 7.31 11.23 25.34
C ARG A 194 6.38 12.28 24.73
N GLN A 195 6.76 12.87 23.60
CA GLN A 195 5.99 13.94 22.97
C GLN A 195 4.67 13.47 22.39
N ILE A 196 4.57 12.20 21.99
CA ILE A 196 3.37 11.63 21.38
C ILE A 196 3.19 10.17 21.80
N LYS A 197 1.93 9.74 21.93
CA LYS A 197 1.56 8.35 22.19
C LYS A 197 1.72 7.52 20.92
N ILE A 198 2.31 6.32 21.02
CA ILE A 198 2.52 5.45 19.87
C ILE A 198 1.85 4.11 20.13
N TYR A 199 0.84 3.83 19.34
CA TYR A 199 0.09 2.57 19.33
C TYR A 199 0.73 1.60 18.35
N GLN A 200 0.53 0.31 18.59
CA GLN A 200 0.90 -0.72 17.61
C GLN A 200 -0.32 -1.55 17.30
N VAL A 201 -0.62 -1.63 16.01
CA VAL A 201 -1.70 -2.46 15.47
C VAL A 201 -1.21 -3.10 14.18
N SER A 202 -1.30 -4.41 14.06
CA SER A 202 -0.94 -5.09 12.81
C SER A 202 -1.82 -4.59 11.65
N GLY A 203 -1.20 -4.30 10.51
CA GLY A 203 -1.90 -3.92 9.29
C GLY A 203 -2.53 -5.11 8.57
N GLY A 204 -2.00 -6.31 8.79
CA GLY A 204 -2.52 -7.57 8.25
C GLY A 204 -3.14 -8.45 9.32
N ILE A 205 -4.07 -9.30 8.88
CA ILE A 205 -4.70 -10.34 9.70
C ILE A 205 -4.31 -11.69 9.12
N ALA A 206 -3.65 -12.52 9.93
CA ALA A 206 -3.30 -13.87 9.52
C ALA A 206 -4.55 -14.76 9.42
N ALA A 207 -4.59 -15.60 8.38
CA ALA A 207 -5.63 -16.60 8.22
C ALA A 207 -5.61 -17.61 9.39
N THR A 208 -6.80 -18.09 9.77
CA THR A 208 -7.00 -19.06 10.86
C THR A 208 -7.66 -20.34 10.37
N GLY A 209 -7.51 -20.67 9.09
CA GLY A 209 -8.04 -21.89 8.47
C GLY A 209 -7.35 -23.18 8.97
N GLU A 210 -7.87 -24.31 8.52
CA GLU A 210 -7.28 -25.62 8.81
C GLU A 210 -5.89 -25.74 8.15
N PRO A 211 -4.88 -26.25 8.87
CA PRO A 211 -3.55 -26.39 8.34
C PRO A 211 -3.47 -27.36 7.14
N VAL A 212 -2.93 -26.91 6.03
CA VAL A 212 -2.63 -27.76 4.87
C VAL A 212 -1.25 -28.42 5.07
N PRO A 213 -1.17 -29.76 5.13
CA PRO A 213 0.09 -30.47 5.28
C PRO A 213 1.07 -30.16 4.15
N MET A 214 2.36 -30.02 4.46
CA MET A 214 3.39 -29.70 3.46
C MET A 214 3.46 -30.75 2.33
N ALA A 215 3.16 -32.00 2.61
CA ALA A 215 3.14 -33.09 1.63
C ALA A 215 1.99 -32.98 0.60
N GLN A 216 0.94 -32.24 0.91
CA GLN A 216 -0.17 -31.98 -0.03
C GLN A 216 0.08 -30.77 -0.93
N ARG A 217 1.11 -29.97 -0.63
CA ARG A 217 1.50 -28.80 -1.42
C ARG A 217 2.31 -29.21 -2.63
N GLN A 218 2.27 -28.39 -3.68
CA GLN A 218 3.09 -28.63 -4.86
C GLN A 218 4.58 -28.60 -4.50
N SER A 219 5.28 -29.71 -4.80
CA SER A 219 6.69 -29.84 -4.45
C SER A 219 7.56 -28.76 -5.10
N ASN A 220 8.48 -28.20 -4.33
CA ASN A 220 9.44 -27.17 -4.73
C ASN A 220 8.80 -25.90 -5.35
N ARG A 221 7.51 -25.66 -5.07
CA ARG A 221 6.83 -24.44 -5.49
C ARG A 221 7.20 -23.28 -4.56
N ILE A 222 7.79 -22.28 -5.16
CA ILE A 222 8.17 -21.01 -4.52
C ILE A 222 7.23 -19.93 -5.03
N ILE A 223 6.82 -19.01 -4.15
CA ILE A 223 5.97 -17.88 -4.53
C ILE A 223 6.53 -16.56 -4.00
N HIS A 224 6.18 -15.49 -4.70
CA HIS A 224 6.18 -14.12 -4.21
C HIS A 224 4.81 -13.51 -4.49
N VAL A 225 4.28 -12.75 -3.53
CA VAL A 225 2.99 -12.05 -3.66
C VAL A 225 3.20 -10.59 -3.26
N GLY A 226 2.86 -9.67 -4.16
CA GLY A 226 3.04 -8.25 -3.91
C GLY A 226 3.09 -7.42 -5.19
N ARG A 227 3.37 -6.12 -5.06
CA ARG A 227 3.65 -5.29 -6.24
C ARG A 227 4.92 -5.77 -6.95
N LEU A 228 4.86 -5.86 -8.27
CA LEU A 228 6.01 -6.25 -9.07
C LEU A 228 6.80 -4.98 -9.46
N GLY A 229 7.67 -4.54 -8.56
CA GLY A 229 8.47 -3.33 -8.73
C GLY A 229 9.89 -3.46 -8.20
N PHE A 230 10.76 -2.51 -8.55
CA PHE A 230 12.14 -2.47 -8.07
C PHE A 230 12.26 -2.15 -6.57
N ASP A 231 11.25 -1.55 -5.96
CA ASP A 231 11.15 -1.37 -4.51
C ASP A 231 10.99 -2.70 -3.77
N LYS A 232 10.36 -3.69 -4.42
CA LYS A 232 10.22 -5.08 -3.94
C LYS A 232 11.37 -5.98 -4.40
N GLN A 233 12.31 -5.45 -5.17
CA GLN A 233 13.48 -6.17 -5.70
C GLN A 233 13.10 -7.48 -6.40
N ILE A 234 12.11 -7.43 -7.30
CA ILE A 234 11.68 -8.61 -8.08
C ILE A 234 12.82 -9.16 -8.92
N ASP A 235 13.72 -8.30 -9.38
CA ASP A 235 14.99 -8.66 -10.04
C ASP A 235 15.84 -9.58 -9.17
N GLN A 236 15.95 -9.31 -7.86
CA GLN A 236 16.65 -10.19 -6.93
C GLN A 236 15.87 -11.47 -6.62
N VAL A 237 14.54 -11.43 -6.55
CA VAL A 237 13.73 -12.65 -6.40
C VAL A 237 13.98 -13.61 -7.57
N ILE A 238 14.03 -13.11 -8.81
CA ILE A 238 14.36 -13.90 -10.00
C ILE A 238 15.80 -14.42 -9.94
N GLN A 239 16.76 -13.59 -9.57
CA GLN A 239 18.17 -14.00 -9.39
C GLN A 239 18.32 -15.10 -8.33
N VAL A 240 17.65 -14.96 -7.20
CA VAL A 240 17.65 -15.98 -6.11
C VAL A 240 17.03 -17.26 -6.63
N PHE A 241 15.91 -17.18 -7.34
CA PHE A 241 15.26 -18.35 -7.90
C PHE A 241 16.15 -19.08 -8.92
N GLN A 242 16.86 -18.38 -9.79
CA GLN A 242 17.82 -18.97 -10.71
C GLN A 242 18.82 -19.85 -9.97
N GLY A 243 19.47 -19.33 -8.93
CA GLY A 243 20.44 -20.11 -8.15
C GLY A 243 19.83 -21.26 -7.35
N ILE A 244 18.52 -21.21 -7.05
CA ILE A 244 17.78 -22.33 -6.45
C ILE A 244 17.54 -23.39 -7.52
N HIS A 245 17.05 -22.98 -8.71
CA HIS A 245 16.74 -23.88 -9.80
C HIS A 245 17.98 -24.65 -10.30
N ASP A 246 19.13 -24.01 -10.36
CA ASP A 246 20.41 -24.65 -10.72
C ASP A 246 20.75 -25.84 -9.80
N GLN A 247 20.27 -25.85 -8.57
CA GLN A 247 20.50 -26.91 -7.57
C GLN A 247 19.29 -27.82 -7.33
N ILE A 248 18.09 -27.37 -7.73
CA ILE A 248 16.81 -28.09 -7.65
C ILE A 248 16.06 -27.86 -8.97
N PRO A 249 16.34 -28.64 -10.04
CA PRO A 249 15.75 -28.44 -11.37
C PRO A 249 14.21 -28.58 -11.43
N THR A 250 13.60 -29.11 -10.39
CA THR A 250 12.11 -29.21 -10.27
C THR A 250 11.48 -28.00 -9.60
N ALA A 251 12.29 -27.01 -9.15
CA ALA A 251 11.75 -25.82 -8.53
C ALA A 251 11.04 -24.92 -9.56
N THR A 252 9.93 -24.32 -9.14
CA THR A 252 9.18 -23.33 -9.90
C THR A 252 8.95 -22.07 -9.06
N LEU A 253 8.88 -20.91 -9.73
CA LEU A 253 8.53 -19.63 -9.09
C LEU A 253 7.26 -19.07 -9.72
N THR A 254 6.32 -18.64 -8.89
CA THR A 254 5.17 -17.86 -9.36
C THR A 254 5.15 -16.50 -8.67
N LEU A 255 5.06 -15.45 -9.47
CA LEU A 255 4.99 -14.05 -9.06
C LEU A 255 3.53 -13.58 -9.19
N TYR A 256 2.91 -13.24 -8.08
CA TYR A 256 1.52 -12.76 -8.03
C TYR A 256 1.49 -11.27 -7.70
N GLY A 257 0.70 -10.54 -8.46
CA GLY A 257 0.51 -9.10 -8.28
C GLY A 257 0.57 -8.33 -9.59
N TYR A 258 0.63 -7.03 -9.47
CA TYR A 258 0.75 -6.13 -10.62
C TYR A 258 1.95 -5.19 -10.42
N GLY A 259 2.45 -4.64 -11.53
CA GLY A 259 3.51 -3.64 -11.57
C GLY A 259 3.31 -2.68 -12.72
N GLU A 260 4.14 -1.65 -12.78
CA GLU A 260 4.21 -0.78 -13.96
C GLU A 260 4.65 -1.61 -15.17
N GLY A 261 3.97 -1.45 -16.31
CA GLY A 261 4.21 -2.28 -17.48
C GLY A 261 5.68 -2.30 -17.95
N ALA A 262 6.37 -1.14 -17.85
CA ALA A 262 7.77 -1.04 -18.20
C ALA A 262 8.71 -1.80 -17.24
N ASP A 263 8.36 -1.93 -15.97
CA ASP A 263 9.15 -2.68 -15.00
C ASP A 263 8.89 -4.19 -15.16
N VAL A 264 7.64 -4.59 -15.32
CA VAL A 264 7.27 -6.00 -15.57
C VAL A 264 7.98 -6.51 -16.82
N ALA A 265 8.01 -5.74 -17.92
CA ALA A 265 8.71 -6.12 -19.14
C ALA A 265 10.23 -6.37 -18.92
N LYS A 266 10.89 -5.59 -18.04
CA LYS A 266 12.30 -5.82 -17.69
C LYS A 266 12.48 -7.13 -16.90
N PHE A 267 11.56 -7.44 -16.01
CA PHE A 267 11.60 -8.71 -15.25
C PHE A 267 11.34 -9.92 -16.17
N GLU A 268 10.42 -9.81 -17.15
CA GLU A 268 10.18 -10.83 -18.16
C GLU A 268 11.42 -11.03 -19.05
N GLU A 269 12.09 -9.94 -19.44
CA GLU A 269 13.35 -10.00 -20.18
C GLU A 269 14.46 -10.68 -19.36
N GLN A 270 14.56 -10.37 -18.04
CA GLN A 270 15.50 -11.05 -17.16
C GLN A 270 15.25 -12.56 -17.08
N VAL A 271 13.99 -12.99 -16.96
CA VAL A 271 13.59 -14.41 -16.98
C VAL A 271 14.03 -15.07 -18.27
N LYS A 272 13.78 -14.44 -19.41
CA LYS A 272 14.17 -14.94 -20.73
C LYS A 272 15.70 -15.05 -20.86
N ASN A 273 16.43 -14.00 -20.49
CA ASN A 273 17.90 -13.98 -20.55
C ASN A 273 18.58 -15.02 -19.64
N ALA A 274 17.90 -15.39 -18.55
CA ALA A 274 18.32 -16.44 -17.62
C ALA A 274 17.91 -17.86 -18.05
N GLY A 275 17.14 -18.01 -19.13
CA GLY A 275 16.64 -19.32 -19.58
C GLY A 275 15.61 -19.95 -18.65
N LEU A 276 14.86 -19.11 -17.92
CA LEU A 276 13.87 -19.54 -16.91
C LEU A 276 12.43 -19.52 -17.42
N GLU A 277 12.23 -19.42 -18.76
CA GLU A 277 10.91 -19.45 -19.37
C GLU A 277 10.18 -20.76 -19.05
N GLY A 278 8.91 -20.68 -18.67
CA GLY A 278 8.12 -21.81 -18.22
C GLY A 278 8.39 -22.28 -16.78
N LEU A 279 9.44 -21.78 -16.12
CA LEU A 279 9.79 -22.04 -14.73
C LEU A 279 9.40 -20.88 -13.80
N VAL A 280 9.42 -19.65 -14.32
CA VAL A 280 8.91 -18.44 -13.68
C VAL A 280 7.61 -18.04 -14.37
N THR A 281 6.57 -17.84 -13.59
CA THR A 281 5.24 -17.41 -14.08
C THR A 281 4.87 -16.08 -13.47
N PHE A 282 4.50 -15.09 -14.30
CA PHE A 282 3.84 -13.86 -13.89
C PHE A 282 2.33 -14.09 -13.93
N ALA A 283 1.73 -14.35 -12.77
CA ALA A 283 0.34 -14.80 -12.67
C ALA A 283 -0.68 -13.64 -12.59
N GLY A 284 -0.19 -12.39 -12.50
CA GLY A 284 -1.05 -11.22 -12.36
C GLY A 284 -1.68 -11.08 -10.98
N TYR A 285 -2.63 -10.16 -10.86
CA TYR A 285 -3.35 -9.89 -9.62
C TYR A 285 -4.48 -10.89 -9.40
N LEU A 286 -4.60 -11.38 -8.17
CA LEU A 286 -5.72 -12.20 -7.72
C LEU A 286 -6.41 -11.53 -6.53
N PRO A 287 -7.75 -11.44 -6.53
CA PRO A 287 -8.52 -10.89 -5.40
C PRO A 287 -8.45 -11.78 -4.14
N ASP A 288 -8.36 -13.09 -4.32
CA ASP A 288 -8.19 -14.09 -3.26
C ASP A 288 -6.93 -14.91 -3.52
N THR A 289 -5.98 -14.82 -2.61
CA THR A 289 -4.68 -15.48 -2.66
C THR A 289 -4.58 -16.72 -1.77
N SER A 290 -5.64 -17.11 -1.07
CA SER A 290 -5.63 -18.22 -0.12
C SER A 290 -5.11 -19.52 -0.74
N SER A 291 -5.67 -19.93 -1.89
CA SER A 291 -5.25 -21.14 -2.62
C SER A 291 -3.81 -21.08 -3.13
N VAL A 292 -3.29 -19.87 -3.36
CA VAL A 292 -1.90 -19.64 -3.78
C VAL A 292 -0.95 -20.08 -2.67
N TYR A 293 -1.19 -19.58 -1.46
CA TYR A 293 -0.38 -19.92 -0.30
C TYR A 293 -0.53 -21.39 0.11
N GLU A 294 -1.74 -21.93 0.05
CA GLU A 294 -2.00 -23.34 0.39
C GLU A 294 -1.26 -24.34 -0.50
N ASN A 295 -0.92 -23.96 -1.72
CA ASN A 295 -0.17 -24.78 -2.67
C ASN A 295 1.35 -24.52 -2.65
N ALA A 296 1.85 -23.51 -1.91
CA ALA A 296 3.26 -23.13 -1.89
C ALA A 296 4.04 -23.83 -0.78
N GLN A 297 5.31 -24.14 -1.04
CA GLN A 297 6.22 -24.67 -0.04
C GLN A 297 7.15 -23.61 0.57
N LEU A 298 7.40 -22.51 -0.14
CA LEU A 298 8.29 -21.44 0.31
C LEU A 298 7.82 -20.09 -0.22
N TYR A 299 7.90 -19.06 0.61
CA TYR A 299 7.69 -17.68 0.25
C TYR A 299 9.01 -16.92 0.23
N LEU A 300 9.27 -16.15 -0.82
CA LEU A 300 10.46 -15.28 -0.95
C LEU A 300 10.06 -13.80 -0.89
N ASP A 301 10.80 -13.02 -0.09
CA ASP A 301 10.69 -11.58 -0.01
C ASP A 301 12.06 -10.93 -0.01
N CYS A 302 12.37 -10.22 -1.09
CA CYS A 302 13.63 -9.49 -1.27
C CYS A 302 13.45 -7.97 -1.15
N ALA A 303 12.32 -7.46 -0.65
CA ALA A 303 12.07 -6.03 -0.56
C ALA A 303 13.17 -5.27 0.20
N ARG A 304 13.26 -3.95 -0.05
CA ARG A 304 14.20 -3.06 0.65
C ARG A 304 13.55 -2.33 1.81
N ILE A 305 12.24 -2.11 1.72
CA ILE A 305 11.51 -1.28 2.67
C ILE A 305 10.02 -1.64 2.62
N ASP A 306 9.38 -1.62 3.78
CA ASP A 306 7.92 -1.69 3.93
C ASP A 306 7.49 -1.02 5.24
N GLY A 307 6.19 -0.92 5.48
CA GLY A 307 5.64 -0.64 6.81
C GLY A 307 5.37 -1.94 7.59
N GLN A 308 4.72 -2.89 6.94
CA GLN A 308 4.57 -4.30 7.30
C GLN A 308 4.18 -5.06 6.02
N PRO A 309 4.94 -6.08 5.60
CA PRO A 309 4.62 -6.84 4.40
C PRO A 309 3.40 -7.73 4.64
N LEU A 310 2.23 -7.29 4.14
CA LEU A 310 0.95 -8.00 4.35
C LEU A 310 0.98 -9.40 3.76
N SER A 311 1.58 -9.57 2.58
CA SER A 311 1.76 -10.88 1.95
C SER A 311 2.61 -11.85 2.76
N LEU A 312 3.54 -11.35 3.58
CA LEU A 312 4.28 -12.18 4.54
C LEU A 312 3.39 -12.61 5.71
N VAL A 313 2.50 -11.72 6.20
CA VAL A 313 1.49 -12.09 7.21
C VAL A 313 0.58 -13.20 6.67
N GLU A 314 0.11 -13.05 5.43
CA GLU A 314 -0.73 -14.04 4.74
C GLU A 314 0.01 -15.37 4.56
N ALA A 315 1.25 -15.33 4.03
CA ALA A 315 2.06 -16.54 3.84
C ALA A 315 2.24 -17.34 5.13
N LEU A 316 2.61 -16.65 6.22
CA LEU A 316 2.78 -17.29 7.53
C LEU A 316 1.45 -17.79 8.09
N GLY A 317 0.34 -17.05 7.88
CA GLY A 317 -1.01 -17.43 8.26
C GLY A 317 -1.50 -18.70 7.55
N HIS A 318 -1.03 -18.94 6.32
CA HIS A 318 -1.28 -20.18 5.57
C HIS A 318 -0.17 -21.24 5.78
N GLY A 319 0.70 -21.05 6.77
CA GLY A 319 1.74 -22.01 7.11
C GLY A 319 2.83 -22.14 6.05
N VAL A 320 3.08 -21.13 5.25
CA VAL A 320 4.19 -21.10 4.29
C VAL A 320 5.43 -20.56 4.98
N PRO A 321 6.50 -21.36 5.15
CA PRO A 321 7.78 -20.85 5.64
C PRO A 321 8.31 -19.73 4.73
N ALA A 322 8.86 -18.68 5.33
CA ALA A 322 9.32 -17.52 4.57
C ALA A 322 10.82 -17.30 4.67
N LEU A 323 11.43 -16.90 3.56
CA LEU A 323 12.74 -16.31 3.52
C LEU A 323 12.59 -14.84 3.13
N ALA A 324 12.98 -13.93 4.00
CA ALA A 324 12.90 -12.50 3.76
C ALA A 324 14.22 -11.82 4.04
N TYR A 325 14.54 -10.76 3.29
CA TYR A 325 15.57 -9.82 3.74
C TYR A 325 15.11 -9.15 5.04
N ASP A 326 16.07 -8.87 5.93
CA ASP A 326 15.82 -8.16 7.19
C ASP A 326 15.85 -6.65 6.94
N TYR A 327 14.79 -6.13 6.36
CA TYR A 327 14.63 -4.70 6.06
C TYR A 327 13.67 -4.02 7.06
N PRO A 328 13.77 -2.72 7.29
CA PRO A 328 12.77 -1.97 8.05
C PRO A 328 11.56 -1.63 7.15
N TYR A 329 10.31 -2.00 7.54
CA TYR A 329 9.93 -2.70 8.75
C TYR A 329 9.18 -3.98 8.41
N GLY A 330 9.07 -4.88 9.41
CA GLY A 330 8.09 -5.98 9.38
C GLY A 330 8.68 -7.37 9.39
N PRO A 331 9.66 -7.76 8.57
CA PRO A 331 10.14 -9.14 8.58
C PRO A 331 10.59 -9.63 9.95
N SER A 332 11.35 -8.81 10.70
CA SER A 332 11.82 -9.16 12.05
C SER A 332 10.73 -9.22 13.12
N ASP A 333 9.57 -8.61 12.90
CA ASP A 333 8.40 -8.75 13.76
C ASP A 333 7.60 -10.02 13.47
N LEU A 334 7.70 -10.59 12.27
CA LEU A 334 6.91 -11.72 11.79
C LEU A 334 7.69 -13.04 11.76
N ILE A 335 9.00 -12.99 11.46
CA ILE A 335 9.85 -14.16 11.31
C ILE A 335 10.69 -14.38 12.57
N THR A 336 10.54 -15.56 13.16
CA THR A 336 11.46 -16.09 14.17
C THR A 336 12.44 -17.04 13.49
N ASN A 337 13.71 -16.63 13.38
CA ASN A 337 14.75 -17.38 12.70
C ASN A 337 14.78 -18.87 13.08
N GLY A 338 14.70 -19.72 12.07
CA GLY A 338 14.74 -21.17 12.21
C GLY A 338 13.45 -21.79 12.74
N LYS A 339 12.41 -21.01 13.08
CA LYS A 339 11.09 -21.53 13.47
C LYS A 339 10.10 -21.50 12.29
N ASN A 340 9.68 -20.34 11.84
CA ASN A 340 8.72 -20.15 10.76
C ASN A 340 9.33 -19.57 9.47
N GLY A 341 10.63 -19.34 9.46
CA GLY A 341 11.36 -18.77 8.32
C GLY A 341 12.79 -18.42 8.69
N TYR A 342 13.42 -17.65 7.81
CA TYR A 342 14.75 -17.06 8.07
C TYR A 342 14.79 -15.60 7.61
N LEU A 343 15.36 -14.76 8.46
CA LEU A 343 15.80 -13.41 8.12
C LEU A 343 17.21 -13.49 7.52
N ILE A 344 17.37 -12.88 6.37
CA ILE A 344 18.63 -12.88 5.61
C ILE A 344 19.09 -11.42 5.52
N ALA A 345 20.38 -11.18 5.70
CA ALA A 345 20.92 -9.83 5.54
C ALA A 345 20.59 -9.28 4.14
N PRO A 346 20.16 -8.01 4.02
CA PRO A 346 19.82 -7.40 2.73
C PRO A 346 20.98 -7.54 1.72
N ASN A 347 20.64 -7.67 0.46
CA ASN A 347 21.59 -7.78 -0.66
C ASN A 347 22.58 -8.96 -0.54
N THR A 348 22.17 -10.08 0.08
CA THR A 348 22.96 -11.32 0.16
C THR A 348 22.23 -12.49 -0.53
N PRO A 349 22.06 -12.45 -1.87
CA PRO A 349 21.31 -13.47 -2.61
C PRO A 349 21.89 -14.86 -2.46
N THR A 350 23.24 -15.00 -2.41
CA THR A 350 23.91 -16.30 -2.19
C THR A 350 23.47 -16.97 -0.89
N LYS A 351 23.30 -16.19 0.19
CA LYS A 351 22.86 -16.73 1.48
C LYS A 351 21.39 -17.17 1.41
N MET A 352 20.55 -16.41 0.71
CA MET A 352 19.14 -16.76 0.51
C MET A 352 19.01 -18.04 -0.31
N ILE A 353 19.76 -18.18 -1.41
CA ILE A 353 19.84 -19.40 -2.24
C ILE A 353 20.22 -20.62 -1.39
N GLN A 354 21.33 -20.54 -0.67
CA GLN A 354 21.81 -21.64 0.19
C GLN A 354 20.76 -22.07 1.22
N THR A 355 20.07 -21.09 1.82
CA THR A 355 19.04 -21.35 2.83
C THR A 355 17.82 -22.00 2.19
N ALA A 356 17.35 -21.51 1.06
CA ALA A 356 16.22 -22.06 0.31
C ALA A 356 16.49 -23.51 -0.11
N VAL A 357 17.64 -23.76 -0.72
CA VAL A 357 18.06 -25.11 -1.17
C VAL A 357 18.11 -26.10 0.01
N LYS A 358 18.69 -25.68 1.13
CA LYS A 358 18.77 -26.52 2.34
C LYS A 358 17.38 -26.84 2.90
N LEU A 359 16.43 -25.91 2.80
CA LEU A 359 15.04 -26.14 3.25
C LEU A 359 14.30 -27.06 2.30
N LEU A 360 14.31 -26.78 1.00
CA LEU A 360 13.58 -27.55 -0.01
C LEU A 360 14.07 -29.01 -0.09
N LYS A 361 15.36 -29.25 0.16
CA LYS A 361 15.94 -30.60 0.27
C LYS A 361 15.63 -31.32 1.59
N ASN A 362 14.87 -30.67 2.51
CA ASN A 362 14.55 -31.25 3.82
C ASN A 362 13.03 -31.14 4.13
N PRO A 363 12.20 -32.06 3.60
CA PRO A 363 10.74 -32.03 3.80
C PRO A 363 10.33 -32.05 5.28
N ALA A 364 11.04 -32.80 6.14
CA ALA A 364 10.75 -32.84 7.56
C ALA A 364 10.95 -31.47 8.23
N ARG A 365 11.99 -30.73 7.82
CA ARG A 365 12.24 -29.38 8.30
C ARG A 365 11.18 -28.40 7.82
N LEU A 366 10.80 -28.46 6.53
CA LEU A 366 9.72 -27.67 5.97
C LEU A 366 8.39 -27.91 6.70
N GLN A 367 8.02 -29.16 6.93
CA GLN A 367 6.80 -29.51 7.68
C GLN A 367 6.80 -28.92 9.11
N LYS A 368 7.94 -29.01 9.81
CA LYS A 368 8.09 -28.42 11.14
C LYS A 368 7.97 -26.91 11.11
N MET A 369 8.58 -26.26 10.12
CA MET A 369 8.51 -24.80 9.96
C MET A 369 7.11 -24.35 9.57
N SER A 370 6.39 -25.09 8.74
CA SER A 370 4.99 -24.84 8.40
C SER A 370 4.10 -24.86 9.65
N ALA A 371 4.22 -25.88 10.50
CA ALA A 371 3.47 -25.94 11.75
C ALA A 371 3.74 -24.73 12.67
N GLN A 372 5.02 -24.31 12.75
CA GLN A 372 5.41 -23.13 13.53
C GLN A 372 4.93 -21.81 12.89
N ALA A 373 4.81 -21.75 11.55
CA ALA A 373 4.25 -20.58 10.88
C ALA A 373 2.78 -20.39 11.25
N TYR A 374 1.97 -21.45 11.20
CA TYR A 374 0.57 -21.41 11.67
C TYR A 374 0.46 -21.01 13.15
N GLU A 375 1.33 -21.54 14.01
CA GLU A 375 1.30 -21.24 15.45
C GLU A 375 1.64 -19.78 15.73
N LEU A 376 2.76 -19.29 15.18
CA LEU A 376 3.28 -17.96 15.46
C LEU A 376 2.44 -16.85 14.80
N SER A 377 1.83 -17.12 13.65
CA SER A 377 0.96 -16.14 12.96
C SER A 377 -0.31 -15.80 13.76
N ARG A 378 -0.73 -16.64 14.71
CA ARG A 378 -1.87 -16.36 15.60
C ARG A 378 -1.70 -15.08 16.42
N ALA A 379 -0.47 -14.63 16.63
CA ALA A 379 -0.20 -13.33 17.28
C ALA A 379 -0.80 -12.12 16.53
N VAL A 380 -1.11 -12.29 15.25
CA VAL A 380 -1.75 -11.31 14.38
C VAL A 380 -3.03 -11.84 13.72
N ASP A 381 -3.74 -12.77 14.37
CA ASP A 381 -5.09 -13.16 13.95
C ASP A 381 -6.12 -12.06 14.26
N ALA A 382 -7.34 -12.21 13.76
CA ALA A 382 -8.40 -11.22 13.92
C ALA A 382 -8.67 -10.86 15.39
N GLN A 383 -8.61 -11.84 16.30
CA GLN A 383 -8.89 -11.62 17.73
C GLN A 383 -7.78 -10.79 18.40
N HIS A 384 -6.51 -11.08 18.08
CA HIS A 384 -5.37 -10.33 18.62
C HIS A 384 -5.28 -8.92 18.04
N VAL A 385 -5.51 -8.76 16.74
CA VAL A 385 -5.55 -7.44 16.10
C VAL A 385 -6.70 -6.61 16.65
N TRP A 386 -7.88 -7.21 16.88
CA TRP A 386 -8.99 -6.51 17.53
C TRP A 386 -8.64 -6.01 18.93
N LYS A 387 -7.94 -6.82 19.73
CA LYS A 387 -7.45 -6.38 21.06
C LYS A 387 -6.49 -5.19 20.96
N GLN A 388 -5.65 -5.15 19.94
CA GLN A 388 -4.77 -4.00 19.70
C GLN A 388 -5.59 -2.74 19.40
N TRP A 389 -6.63 -2.83 18.56
CA TRP A 389 -7.55 -1.73 18.28
C TRP A 389 -8.29 -1.25 19.52
N GLN A 390 -8.72 -2.16 20.39
CA GLN A 390 -9.39 -1.79 21.64
C GLN A 390 -8.52 -0.88 22.53
N THR A 391 -7.20 -0.95 22.44
CA THR A 391 -6.31 -0.04 23.21
C THR A 391 -6.37 1.41 22.71
N ILE A 392 -6.78 1.61 21.46
CA ILE A 392 -6.96 2.92 20.84
C ILE A 392 -8.34 3.48 21.16
N ILE A 393 -9.37 2.64 21.03
CA ILE A 393 -10.79 3.03 21.22
C ILE A 393 -11.07 3.38 22.69
N LYS A 394 -10.51 2.62 23.63
CA LYS A 394 -10.76 2.78 25.07
C LYS A 394 -9.81 3.77 25.78
N GLY A 395 -8.75 4.22 25.13
CA GLY A 395 -7.70 5.08 25.69
C GLY A 395 -7.51 6.37 24.98
#